data_f7770bd3439209d5eef699b94ec36594
#
_entry.id   f7770bd3439209d5eef699b94ec36594
#
_cell.length_a   1.000
_cell.length_b   1.000
_cell.length_c   1.000
_cell.angle_alpha   90.00
_cell.angle_beta   90.00
_cell.angle_gamma   90.00
#
_symmetry.space_group_name_H-M   'P 1'
#
loop_
_entity.id
_entity.type
_entity.pdbx_description
1 polymer ?
#
loop_
_entity_poly.entity_id
_entity_poly.type
_entity_poly.pdbx_seq_one_letter_code
_entity_poly.pdbx_strand_id
1 'polypeptide(L)'
;MLGFVFMLPGIKHLKFVDELISFSFLAVAVVDCIVNSNWRYYRLLWIISGILTFYLIYSLLFLKYNTPIAVVSDWIIQMKPFIPFAVMYAVRPRLTKTDKIIFKILTVIASLFLVIILIAGYEAIHATVLHIAYTGIGLFISAMIYLYCSINDKGRVSRQDLIAAIIMLTAGLGCTRAKYYGIYIVAVFFLLIFRPGMHRKIPVKYILAGTATAICVIIVAWHKLDYYFLTGGTGIYDLSIIDSYARPVLYITGSKILLDHLPFGTGLASFGSFMSGEHYSEVYHEYGINTVYGLSEHMPDFICDTFYPSLAQFGVVGVILFIAFWVYIYSKIKYYLCIDGNTYRYCYAIGVSLIAFILIESTAATTFVQTTGMQCMLLLGILCGEAQRIWESDPQRAQNNSFSWTRLRITNWT
;
A
#
# COMPACT_ATOMS: atom_id res chain seq x y z
N MET A 1 7.51 -12.75 10.90
CA MET A 1 8.68 -13.60 10.57
C MET A 1 8.64 -14.08 9.12
N LEU A 2 7.64 -14.83 8.71
CA LEU A 2 7.49 -15.30 7.33
C LEU A 2 7.59 -14.19 6.26
N GLY A 3 6.99 -13.00 6.46
CA GLY A 3 7.06 -11.90 5.50
C GLY A 3 8.47 -11.42 5.14
N PHE A 4 9.48 -11.63 5.98
CA PHE A 4 10.89 -11.33 5.68
C PHE A 4 11.54 -12.35 4.76
N VAL A 5 11.20 -13.62 4.92
CA VAL A 5 11.70 -14.69 4.04
C VAL A 5 11.21 -14.47 2.61
N PHE A 6 10.02 -13.85 2.46
CA PHE A 6 9.40 -13.57 1.15
C PHE A 6 9.85 -12.26 0.50
N MET A 7 10.63 -11.44 1.20
CA MET A 7 11.35 -10.31 0.59
C MET A 7 12.58 -10.75 -0.21
N LEU A 8 12.96 -12.04 -0.15
CA LEU A 8 14.00 -12.61 -0.96
C LEU A 8 13.40 -13.12 -2.28
N PRO A 9 13.38 -12.30 -3.34
CA PRO A 9 12.70 -12.64 -4.60
C PRO A 9 13.41 -13.74 -5.42
N GLY A 10 14.50 -14.28 -4.94
CA GLY A 10 15.23 -15.35 -5.61
C GLY A 10 14.56 -16.72 -5.58
N ILE A 11 13.45 -16.89 -4.84
CA ILE A 11 12.72 -18.16 -4.81
C ILE A 11 11.64 -18.14 -5.90
N LYS A 12 12.06 -18.23 -7.16
CA LYS A 12 11.18 -18.29 -8.35
C LYS A 12 10.09 -19.38 -8.28
N HIS A 13 10.21 -20.34 -7.36
CA HIS A 13 9.31 -21.48 -7.24
C HIS A 13 8.17 -21.30 -6.24
N LEU A 14 8.12 -20.17 -5.51
CA LEU A 14 7.09 -19.92 -4.49
C LEU A 14 6.19 -18.74 -4.86
N LYS A 15 5.65 -18.76 -6.09
CA LYS A 15 4.81 -17.67 -6.62
C LYS A 15 3.52 -17.40 -5.82
N PHE A 16 3.06 -18.36 -5.00
CA PHE A 16 1.77 -18.29 -4.28
C PHE A 16 1.89 -18.19 -2.76
N VAL A 17 3.07 -17.85 -2.24
CA VAL A 17 3.28 -17.87 -0.78
C VAL A 17 2.56 -16.72 -0.08
N ASP A 18 2.47 -15.58 -0.70
CA ASP A 18 1.74 -14.43 -0.15
C ASP A 18 0.23 -14.66 -0.14
N GLU A 19 -0.32 -15.32 -1.17
CA GLU A 19 -1.71 -15.80 -1.16
C GLU A 19 -1.91 -16.82 -0.02
N LEU A 20 -1.03 -17.81 0.09
CA LEU A 20 -1.11 -18.83 1.14
C LEU A 20 -1.09 -18.20 2.53
N ILE A 21 -0.22 -17.22 2.77
CA ILE A 21 -0.16 -16.50 4.04
C ILE A 21 -1.45 -15.72 4.28
N SER A 22 -1.94 -14.98 3.29
CA SER A 22 -3.16 -14.20 3.43
C SER A 22 -4.35 -15.09 3.75
N PHE A 23 -4.51 -16.21 3.05
CA PHE A 23 -5.60 -17.15 3.32
C PHE A 23 -5.40 -17.94 4.61
N SER A 24 -4.16 -18.13 5.10
CA SER A 24 -3.92 -18.64 6.45
C SER A 24 -4.44 -17.67 7.52
N PHE A 25 -4.27 -16.36 7.35
CA PHE A 25 -4.88 -15.36 8.23
C PHE A 25 -6.42 -15.42 8.17
N LEU A 26 -7.00 -15.60 6.98
CA LEU A 26 -8.44 -15.77 6.84
C LEU A 26 -8.93 -17.03 7.58
N ALA A 27 -8.23 -18.15 7.44
CA ALA A 27 -8.55 -19.39 8.14
C ALA A 27 -8.51 -19.20 9.66
N VAL A 28 -7.49 -18.53 10.19
CA VAL A 28 -7.40 -18.21 11.62
C VAL A 28 -8.60 -17.35 12.07
N ALA A 29 -8.98 -16.33 11.30
CA ALA A 29 -10.14 -15.50 11.61
C ALA A 29 -11.45 -16.28 11.60
N VAL A 30 -11.65 -17.17 10.62
CA VAL A 30 -12.83 -18.03 10.54
C VAL A 30 -12.90 -18.99 11.72
N VAL A 31 -11.78 -19.64 12.07
CA VAL A 31 -11.72 -20.53 13.24
C VAL A 31 -12.06 -19.77 14.53
N ASP A 32 -11.48 -18.58 14.72
CA ASP A 32 -11.77 -17.74 15.91
C ASP A 32 -13.26 -17.31 15.95
N CYS A 33 -13.85 -17.01 14.80
CA CYS A 33 -15.29 -16.71 14.72
C CYS A 33 -16.17 -17.90 15.10
N ILE A 34 -15.81 -19.11 14.65
CA ILE A 34 -16.58 -20.34 14.92
C ILE A 34 -16.41 -20.75 16.39
N VAL A 35 -15.17 -20.79 16.89
CA VAL A 35 -14.86 -21.30 18.24
C VAL A 35 -15.27 -20.30 19.32
N ASN A 36 -14.96 -19.01 19.14
CA ASN A 36 -15.12 -17.98 20.14
C ASN A 36 -16.28 -17.01 19.87
N SER A 37 -17.06 -17.22 18.81
CA SER A 37 -18.15 -16.34 18.39
C SER A 37 -17.75 -14.88 18.18
N ASN A 38 -16.52 -14.63 17.75
CA ASN A 38 -15.90 -13.31 17.62
C ASN A 38 -16.25 -12.56 16.31
N TRP A 39 -17.39 -12.87 15.67
CA TRP A 39 -17.79 -12.30 14.37
C TRP A 39 -17.74 -10.76 14.33
N ARG A 40 -18.07 -10.10 15.43
CA ARG A 40 -18.06 -8.63 15.51
C ARG A 40 -16.68 -8.01 15.42
N TYR A 41 -15.65 -8.70 15.91
CA TYR A 41 -14.24 -8.22 15.85
C TYR A 41 -13.74 -8.17 14.42
N TYR A 42 -14.18 -9.12 13.57
CA TYR A 42 -13.78 -9.22 12.16
C TYR A 42 -14.76 -8.52 11.20
N ARG A 43 -15.61 -7.61 11.71
CA ARG A 43 -16.62 -6.90 10.89
C ARG A 43 -16.02 -6.26 9.63
N LEU A 44 -14.83 -5.64 9.73
CA LEU A 44 -14.16 -5.02 8.60
C LEU A 44 -13.77 -6.06 7.54
N LEU A 45 -13.24 -7.22 7.96
CA LEU A 45 -12.92 -8.33 7.07
C LEU A 45 -14.16 -8.79 6.29
N TRP A 46 -15.28 -9.00 6.98
CA TRP A 46 -16.51 -9.47 6.34
C TRP A 46 -17.12 -8.44 5.39
N ILE A 47 -17.04 -7.15 5.71
CA ILE A 47 -17.49 -6.09 4.81
C ILE A 47 -16.66 -6.09 3.52
N ILE A 48 -15.34 -6.09 3.62
CA ILE A 48 -14.45 -6.08 2.45
C ILE A 48 -14.62 -7.36 1.63
N SER A 49 -14.66 -8.52 2.31
CA SER A 49 -14.91 -9.81 1.63
C SER A 49 -16.25 -9.81 0.91
N GLY A 50 -17.30 -9.27 1.51
CA GLY A 50 -18.62 -9.15 0.88
C GLY A 50 -18.61 -8.27 -0.37
N ILE A 51 -17.92 -7.12 -0.30
CA ILE A 51 -17.76 -6.21 -1.46
C ILE A 51 -17.03 -6.93 -2.61
N LEU A 52 -15.88 -7.54 -2.33
CA LEU A 52 -15.11 -8.24 -3.37
C LEU A 52 -15.83 -9.48 -3.90
N THR A 53 -16.59 -10.19 -3.06
CA THR A 53 -17.45 -11.31 -3.51
C THR A 53 -18.61 -10.82 -4.37
N PHE A 54 -19.17 -9.63 -4.09
CA PHE A 54 -20.15 -9.01 -5.00
C PHE A 54 -19.53 -8.82 -6.39
N TYR A 55 -18.31 -8.27 -6.49
CA TYR A 55 -17.62 -8.11 -7.78
C TYR A 55 -17.29 -9.44 -8.44
N LEU A 56 -16.97 -10.48 -7.67
CA LEU A 56 -16.78 -11.82 -8.21
C LEU A 56 -18.07 -12.34 -8.89
N ILE A 57 -19.19 -12.27 -8.16
CA ILE A 57 -20.49 -12.73 -8.68
C ILE A 57 -20.91 -11.87 -9.88
N TYR A 58 -20.76 -10.57 -9.79
CA TYR A 58 -21.05 -9.62 -10.87
C TYR A 58 -20.25 -9.96 -12.14
N SER A 59 -18.93 -10.22 -12.00
CA SER A 59 -18.08 -10.56 -13.14
C SER A 59 -18.44 -11.90 -13.76
N LEU A 60 -18.75 -12.93 -12.95
CA LEU A 60 -19.07 -14.26 -13.43
C LEU A 60 -20.45 -14.35 -14.11
N LEU A 61 -21.44 -13.60 -13.62
CA LEU A 61 -22.83 -13.72 -14.09
C LEU A 61 -23.17 -12.71 -15.20
N PHE A 62 -22.67 -11.49 -15.12
CA PHE A 62 -23.11 -10.38 -15.99
C PHE A 62 -22.07 -9.96 -17.01
N LEU A 63 -20.79 -10.24 -16.78
CA LEU A 63 -19.71 -9.80 -17.65
C LEU A 63 -18.95 -10.99 -18.21
N LYS A 64 -18.53 -10.88 -19.48
CA LYS A 64 -17.85 -11.98 -20.20
C LYS A 64 -16.53 -11.49 -20.83
N TYR A 65 -15.84 -10.55 -20.19
CA TYR A 65 -14.58 -10.01 -20.69
C TYR A 65 -13.39 -10.95 -20.49
N ASN A 66 -13.54 -11.97 -19.61
CA ASN A 66 -12.46 -12.91 -19.36
C ASN A 66 -13.02 -14.27 -18.90
N THR A 67 -12.13 -15.26 -18.81
CA THR A 67 -12.48 -16.62 -18.38
C THR A 67 -12.84 -16.67 -16.89
N PRO A 68 -13.71 -17.60 -16.45
CA PRO A 68 -14.04 -17.76 -15.03
C PRO A 68 -12.82 -18.01 -14.14
N ILE A 69 -11.81 -18.73 -14.67
CA ILE A 69 -10.56 -19.00 -13.94
C ILE A 69 -9.79 -17.70 -13.69
N ALA A 70 -9.68 -16.83 -14.70
CA ALA A 70 -9.05 -15.53 -14.56
C ALA A 70 -9.76 -14.66 -13.52
N VAL A 71 -11.09 -14.61 -13.56
CA VAL A 71 -11.93 -13.83 -12.64
C VAL A 71 -11.75 -14.30 -11.20
N VAL A 72 -11.78 -15.61 -10.93
CA VAL A 72 -11.55 -16.17 -9.59
C VAL A 72 -10.12 -15.90 -9.11
N SER A 73 -9.14 -16.05 -9.98
CA SER A 73 -7.74 -15.81 -9.64
C SER A 73 -7.49 -14.32 -9.33
N ASP A 74 -8.09 -13.40 -10.09
CA ASP A 74 -7.99 -11.97 -9.80
C ASP A 74 -8.69 -11.62 -8.47
N TRP A 75 -9.83 -12.21 -8.18
CA TRP A 75 -10.50 -12.07 -6.88
C TRP A 75 -9.58 -12.46 -5.71
N ILE A 76 -8.85 -13.57 -5.81
CA ILE A 76 -7.86 -14.01 -4.82
C ILE A 76 -6.75 -12.94 -4.65
N ILE A 77 -6.22 -12.45 -5.77
CA ILE A 77 -5.18 -11.42 -5.76
C ILE A 77 -5.67 -10.11 -5.13
N GLN A 78 -6.88 -9.68 -5.46
CA GLN A 78 -7.47 -8.46 -4.91
C GLN A 78 -7.79 -8.57 -3.41
N MET A 79 -8.14 -9.76 -2.91
CA MET A 79 -8.37 -10.01 -1.48
C MET A 79 -7.08 -9.93 -0.65
N LYS A 80 -5.95 -10.28 -1.23
CA LYS A 80 -4.66 -10.50 -0.56
C LYS A 80 -4.21 -9.38 0.38
N PRO A 81 -4.23 -8.07 0.04
CA PRO A 81 -3.78 -7.03 0.94
C PRO A 81 -4.76 -6.74 2.09
N PHE A 82 -6.04 -6.96 1.89
CA PHE A 82 -7.08 -6.61 2.85
C PHE A 82 -7.18 -7.60 4.01
N ILE A 83 -6.95 -8.89 3.75
CA ILE A 83 -7.09 -9.95 4.76
C ILE A 83 -6.10 -9.74 5.92
N PRO A 84 -4.76 -9.64 5.71
CA PRO A 84 -3.81 -9.43 6.80
C PRO A 84 -4.06 -8.12 7.55
N PHE A 85 -4.43 -7.04 6.83
CA PHE A 85 -4.82 -5.78 7.46
C PHE A 85 -5.99 -5.97 8.43
N ALA A 86 -7.10 -6.52 7.95
CA ALA A 86 -8.32 -6.65 8.73
C ALA A 86 -8.17 -7.60 9.92
N VAL A 87 -7.41 -8.70 9.72
CA VAL A 87 -7.12 -9.66 10.80
C VAL A 87 -6.22 -9.04 11.87
N MET A 88 -5.12 -8.38 11.48
CA MET A 88 -4.23 -7.71 12.44
C MET A 88 -4.93 -6.55 13.17
N TYR A 89 -5.78 -5.81 12.46
CA TYR A 89 -6.61 -4.78 13.07
C TYR A 89 -7.58 -5.33 14.12
N ALA A 90 -8.17 -6.50 13.86
CA ALA A 90 -9.08 -7.16 14.79
C ALA A 90 -8.37 -7.79 15.99
N VAL A 91 -7.32 -8.58 15.73
CA VAL A 91 -6.55 -9.32 16.76
C VAL A 91 -5.76 -8.38 17.66
N ARG A 92 -5.28 -7.24 17.14
CA ARG A 92 -4.49 -6.22 17.89
C ARG A 92 -3.31 -6.85 18.64
N PRO A 93 -2.41 -7.58 17.98
CA PRO A 93 -1.35 -8.34 18.61
C PRO A 93 -0.42 -7.42 19.43
N ARG A 94 0.05 -7.92 20.57
CA ARG A 94 1.08 -7.25 21.38
C ARG A 94 2.40 -7.96 21.15
N LEU A 95 3.37 -7.28 20.56
CA LEU A 95 4.71 -7.82 20.43
C LEU A 95 5.40 -7.83 21.78
N THR A 96 5.92 -8.99 22.19
CA THR A 96 6.75 -9.11 23.38
C THR A 96 8.11 -8.44 23.16
N LYS A 97 8.89 -8.22 24.22
CA LYS A 97 10.25 -7.68 24.09
C LYS A 97 11.13 -8.59 23.23
N THR A 98 10.97 -9.91 23.38
CA THR A 98 11.68 -10.90 22.58
C THR A 98 11.31 -10.80 21.09
N ASP A 99 10.02 -10.69 20.77
CA ASP A 99 9.57 -10.52 19.38
C ASP A 99 10.19 -9.26 18.76
N LYS A 100 10.15 -8.13 19.48
CA LYS A 100 10.75 -6.88 19.00
C LYS A 100 12.25 -7.01 18.71
N ILE A 101 13.00 -7.72 19.59
CA ILE A 101 14.43 -7.96 19.37
C ILE A 101 14.65 -8.84 18.14
N ILE A 102 13.91 -9.93 18.01
CA ILE A 102 14.03 -10.84 16.86
C ILE A 102 13.74 -10.07 15.55
N PHE A 103 12.65 -9.30 15.50
CA PHE A 103 12.35 -8.51 14.31
C PHE A 103 13.39 -7.45 14.00
N LYS A 104 13.96 -6.79 15.01
CA LYS A 104 15.08 -5.84 14.80
C LYS A 104 16.29 -6.52 14.17
N ILE A 105 16.70 -7.68 14.69
CA ILE A 105 17.83 -8.44 14.15
C ILE A 105 17.55 -8.84 12.70
N LEU A 106 16.37 -9.40 12.43
CA LEU A 106 15.99 -9.82 11.08
C LEU A 106 15.98 -8.66 10.08
N THR A 107 15.48 -7.49 10.50
CA THR A 107 15.48 -6.30 9.61
C THR A 107 16.87 -5.78 9.32
N VAL A 108 17.79 -5.84 10.31
CA VAL A 108 19.19 -5.47 10.10
C VAL A 108 19.87 -6.45 9.12
N ILE A 109 19.69 -7.76 9.32
CA ILE A 109 20.24 -8.78 8.42
C ILE A 109 19.70 -8.59 6.99
N ALA A 110 18.39 -8.41 6.83
CA ALA A 110 17.77 -8.17 5.54
C ALA A 110 18.30 -6.88 4.88
N SER A 111 18.44 -5.81 5.65
CA SER A 111 18.98 -4.55 5.13
C SER A 111 20.43 -4.67 4.69
N LEU A 112 21.28 -5.34 5.47
CA LEU A 112 22.67 -5.60 5.10
C LEU A 112 22.75 -6.44 3.83
N PHE A 113 21.94 -7.47 3.71
CA PHE A 113 21.87 -8.31 2.51
C PHE A 113 21.48 -7.49 1.28
N LEU A 114 20.43 -6.64 1.38
CA LEU A 114 20.00 -5.78 0.28
C LEU A 114 21.07 -4.75 -0.12
N VAL A 115 21.78 -4.17 0.86
CA VAL A 115 22.89 -3.25 0.60
C VAL A 115 24.06 -3.95 -0.10
N ILE A 116 24.43 -5.16 0.33
CA ILE A 116 25.47 -5.96 -0.31
C ILE A 116 25.10 -6.24 -1.77
N ILE A 117 23.89 -6.67 -2.05
CA ILE A 117 23.40 -6.91 -3.42
C ILE A 117 23.44 -5.62 -4.24
N LEU A 118 23.05 -4.48 -3.66
CA LEU A 118 23.06 -3.20 -4.33
C LEU A 118 24.50 -2.77 -4.73
N ILE A 119 25.48 -3.02 -3.84
CA ILE A 119 26.89 -2.74 -4.09
C ILE A 119 27.49 -3.73 -5.11
N ALA A 120 27.07 -5.00 -5.07
CA ALA A 120 27.52 -6.02 -6.01
C ALA A 120 27.07 -5.78 -7.46
N GLY A 121 26.07 -4.93 -7.68
CA GLY A 121 25.68 -4.43 -8.99
C GLY A 121 24.58 -5.22 -9.67
N TYR A 122 24.37 -4.91 -10.96
CA TYR A 122 23.19 -5.35 -11.72
C TYR A 122 23.02 -6.87 -11.78
N GLU A 123 24.08 -7.62 -12.01
CA GLU A 123 24.03 -9.09 -12.10
C GLU A 123 23.52 -9.72 -10.80
N ALA A 124 24.07 -9.28 -9.66
CA ALA A 124 23.64 -9.76 -8.35
C ALA A 124 22.18 -9.39 -8.05
N ILE A 125 21.77 -8.18 -8.43
CA ILE A 125 20.39 -7.71 -8.28
C ILE A 125 19.44 -8.59 -9.09
N HIS A 126 19.73 -8.82 -10.37
CA HIS A 126 18.88 -9.60 -11.26
C HIS A 126 18.80 -11.07 -10.84
N ALA A 127 19.90 -11.64 -10.35
CA ALA A 127 19.95 -13.03 -9.88
C ALA A 127 19.15 -13.25 -8.60
N THR A 128 19.09 -12.24 -7.70
CA THR A 128 18.51 -12.38 -6.35
C THR A 128 17.14 -11.73 -6.20
N VAL A 129 17.00 -10.45 -6.56
CA VAL A 129 15.79 -9.66 -6.34
C VAL A 129 15.04 -9.30 -7.62
N LEU A 130 15.44 -9.83 -8.75
CA LEU A 130 14.88 -9.65 -10.09
C LEU A 130 14.95 -8.19 -10.60
N HIS A 131 14.72 -7.20 -9.76
CA HIS A 131 14.63 -5.81 -10.17
C HIS A 131 15.13 -4.86 -9.07
N ILE A 132 15.92 -3.86 -9.46
CA ILE A 132 16.54 -2.90 -8.54
C ILE A 132 15.53 -2.16 -7.62
N ALA A 133 14.29 -1.97 -8.07
CA ALA A 133 13.27 -1.33 -7.24
C ALA A 133 13.00 -2.09 -5.93
N TYR A 134 13.09 -3.43 -5.95
CA TYR A 134 12.84 -4.24 -4.76
C TYR A 134 13.89 -4.06 -3.67
N THR A 135 15.12 -3.63 -4.01
CA THR A 135 16.13 -3.31 -2.99
C THR A 135 15.71 -2.08 -2.17
N GLY A 136 15.28 -1.01 -2.85
CA GLY A 136 14.77 0.19 -2.17
C GLY A 136 13.51 -0.09 -1.34
N ILE A 137 12.56 -0.79 -1.93
CA ILE A 137 11.32 -1.20 -1.26
C ILE A 137 11.62 -2.02 0.01
N GLY A 138 12.48 -3.03 -0.11
CA GLY A 138 12.88 -3.87 1.03
C GLY A 138 13.56 -3.08 2.14
N LEU A 139 14.45 -2.14 1.80
CA LEU A 139 15.11 -1.26 2.76
C LEU A 139 14.11 -0.32 3.46
N PHE A 140 13.13 0.21 2.73
CA PHE A 140 12.06 1.02 3.32
C PHE A 140 11.24 0.23 4.34
N ILE A 141 10.74 -0.94 3.96
CA ILE A 141 9.91 -1.76 4.86
C ILE A 141 10.72 -2.23 6.06
N SER A 142 11.97 -2.64 5.86
CA SER A 142 12.88 -3.02 6.95
C SER A 142 13.06 -1.87 7.93
N ALA A 143 13.27 -0.64 7.45
CA ALA A 143 13.40 0.55 8.30
C ALA A 143 12.11 0.83 9.09
N MET A 144 10.92 0.69 8.47
CA MET A 144 9.65 0.91 9.16
C MET A 144 9.39 -0.13 10.26
N ILE A 145 9.67 -1.41 10.00
CA ILE A 145 9.53 -2.48 11.01
C ILE A 145 10.57 -2.31 12.11
N TYR A 146 11.83 -2.01 11.76
CA TYR A 146 12.90 -1.74 12.72
C TYR A 146 12.50 -0.62 13.68
N LEU A 147 12.00 0.50 13.15
CA LEU A 147 11.54 1.62 13.96
C LEU A 147 10.37 1.24 14.85
N TYR A 148 9.36 0.54 14.33
CA TYR A 148 8.22 0.09 15.12
C TYR A 148 8.67 -0.78 16.29
N CYS A 149 9.58 -1.72 16.06
CA CYS A 149 10.15 -2.58 17.10
C CYS A 149 11.06 -1.84 18.10
N SER A 150 11.59 -0.67 17.69
CA SER A 150 12.45 0.16 18.55
C SER A 150 11.67 1.11 19.47
N ILE A 151 10.35 1.23 19.27
CA ILE A 151 9.50 2.03 20.16
C ILE A 151 9.41 1.34 21.52
N ASN A 152 9.86 2.06 22.56
CA ASN A 152 9.79 1.59 23.94
C ASN A 152 8.39 1.80 24.56
N ASP A 153 8.17 1.32 25.78
CA ASP A 153 6.89 1.44 26.49
C ASP A 153 6.45 2.90 26.74
N LYS A 154 7.38 3.86 26.64
CA LYS A 154 7.12 5.30 26.75
C LYS A 154 6.89 5.97 25.36
N GLY A 155 6.72 5.20 24.30
CA GLY A 155 6.52 5.70 22.93
C GLY A 155 7.75 6.36 22.30
N ARG A 156 8.92 6.24 22.90
CA ARG A 156 10.16 6.90 22.44
C ARG A 156 11.04 5.90 21.68
N VAL A 157 11.75 6.43 20.68
CA VAL A 157 12.81 5.73 19.96
C VAL A 157 14.16 6.32 20.40
N SER A 158 15.15 5.46 20.60
CA SER A 158 16.50 5.93 20.93
C SER A 158 17.11 6.67 19.74
N ARG A 159 18.06 7.61 20.03
CA ARG A 159 18.74 8.32 18.96
C ARG A 159 19.51 7.38 18.03
N GLN A 160 20.09 6.31 18.58
CA GLN A 160 20.83 5.32 17.80
C GLN A 160 19.91 4.54 16.87
N ASP A 161 18.74 4.08 17.38
CA ASP A 161 17.75 3.37 16.55
C ASP A 161 17.19 4.26 15.43
N LEU A 162 16.97 5.54 15.71
CA LEU A 162 16.50 6.49 14.70
C LEU A 162 17.57 6.69 13.61
N ILE A 163 18.84 6.85 13.98
CA ILE A 163 19.95 6.98 13.03
C ILE A 163 20.06 5.70 12.18
N ALA A 164 19.99 4.52 12.79
CA ALA A 164 20.04 3.25 12.07
C ALA A 164 18.93 3.14 11.02
N ALA A 165 17.70 3.50 11.38
CA ALA A 165 16.58 3.51 10.42
C ALA A 165 16.77 4.52 9.28
N ILE A 166 17.29 5.71 9.58
CA ILE A 166 17.61 6.71 8.54
C ILE A 166 18.72 6.20 7.61
N ILE A 167 19.74 5.51 8.14
CA ILE A 167 20.78 4.89 7.32
C ILE A 167 20.17 3.84 6.37
N MET A 168 19.27 2.97 6.87
CA MET A 168 18.57 1.99 6.03
C MET A 168 17.76 2.68 4.91
N LEU A 169 17.01 3.74 5.25
CA LEU A 169 16.26 4.52 4.27
C LEU A 169 17.18 5.18 3.24
N THR A 170 18.30 5.77 3.69
CA THR A 170 19.27 6.46 2.82
C THR A 170 19.95 5.47 1.87
N ALA A 171 20.30 4.27 2.36
CA ALA A 171 20.87 3.23 1.51
C ALA A 171 19.93 2.85 0.35
N GLY A 172 18.61 2.89 0.57
CA GLY A 172 17.60 2.67 -0.47
C GLY A 172 17.64 3.69 -1.61
N LEU A 173 18.22 4.88 -1.44
CA LEU A 173 18.40 5.85 -2.53
C LEU A 173 19.27 5.28 -3.67
N GLY A 174 20.15 4.31 -3.35
CA GLY A 174 20.95 3.60 -4.32
C GLY A 174 20.16 2.80 -5.35
N CYS A 175 18.85 2.53 -5.13
CA CYS A 175 18.00 1.92 -6.15
C CYS A 175 17.70 2.84 -7.34
N THR A 176 18.09 4.13 -7.29
CA THR A 176 17.97 5.14 -8.35
C THR A 176 16.55 5.33 -8.91
N ARG A 177 15.52 5.01 -8.13
CA ARG A 177 14.12 5.14 -8.54
C ARG A 177 13.49 6.43 -8.04
N ALA A 178 12.93 7.23 -8.96
CA ALA A 178 12.31 8.52 -8.62
C ALA A 178 11.21 8.41 -7.57
N LYS A 179 10.39 7.34 -7.64
CA LYS A 179 9.36 7.06 -6.62
C LYS A 179 9.95 6.91 -5.23
N TYR A 180 11.08 6.18 -5.13
CA TYR A 180 11.73 5.99 -3.85
C TYR A 180 12.24 7.31 -3.24
N TYR A 181 12.74 8.23 -4.05
CA TYR A 181 13.15 9.56 -3.56
C TYR A 181 11.98 10.31 -2.94
N GLY A 182 10.80 10.27 -3.58
CA GLY A 182 9.58 10.86 -3.01
C GLY A 182 9.18 10.23 -1.68
N ILE A 183 9.22 8.91 -1.59
CA ILE A 183 8.93 8.15 -0.36
C ILE A 183 9.94 8.47 0.74
N TYR A 184 11.23 8.49 0.42
CA TYR A 184 12.32 8.84 1.33
C TYR A 184 12.09 10.21 1.97
N ILE A 185 11.75 11.21 1.17
CA ILE A 185 11.50 12.56 1.62
C ILE A 185 10.31 12.62 2.57
N VAL A 186 9.20 11.96 2.21
CA VAL A 186 8.02 11.89 3.07
C VAL A 186 8.37 11.22 4.40
N ALA A 187 9.04 10.07 4.37
CA ALA A 187 9.43 9.35 5.57
C ALA A 187 10.36 10.18 6.48
N VAL A 188 11.41 10.75 5.92
CA VAL A 188 12.37 11.59 6.66
C VAL A 188 11.68 12.83 7.24
N PHE A 189 10.78 13.48 6.49
CA PHE A 189 9.99 14.59 6.99
C PHE A 189 9.19 14.21 8.25
N PHE A 190 8.42 13.13 8.20
CA PHE A 190 7.60 12.71 9.35
C PHE A 190 8.46 12.20 10.52
N LEU A 191 9.57 11.54 10.26
CA LEU A 191 10.45 11.02 11.30
C LEU A 191 11.28 12.11 12.00
N LEU A 192 11.83 13.08 11.27
CA LEU A 192 12.76 14.07 11.80
C LEU A 192 12.12 15.43 12.06
N ILE A 193 11.32 15.92 11.12
CA ILE A 193 10.85 17.31 11.09
C ILE A 193 9.49 17.46 11.76
N PHE A 194 8.53 16.58 11.45
CA PHE A 194 7.17 16.68 11.96
C PHE A 194 7.13 16.65 13.50
N ARG A 195 6.37 17.58 14.10
CA ARG A 195 6.06 17.62 15.53
C ARG A 195 4.56 17.79 15.72
N PRO A 196 3.95 17.10 16.72
CA PRO A 196 2.55 17.31 17.08
C PRO A 196 2.30 18.78 17.42
N GLY A 197 1.17 19.33 16.96
CA GLY A 197 0.84 20.75 17.16
C GLY A 197 1.44 21.72 16.13
N MET A 198 2.31 21.24 15.23
CA MET A 198 2.93 22.06 14.16
C MET A 198 1.88 22.71 13.25
N HIS A 199 0.69 22.09 13.12
CA HIS A 199 -0.41 22.64 12.32
C HIS A 199 -0.96 23.97 12.82
N ARG A 200 -0.72 24.33 14.09
CA ARG A 200 -1.19 25.62 14.67
C ARG A 200 -0.26 26.79 14.36
N LYS A 201 1.06 26.55 14.27
CA LYS A 201 2.06 27.54 13.85
C LYS A 201 3.23 26.78 13.23
N ILE A 202 3.23 26.63 11.90
CA ILE A 202 4.38 26.04 11.21
C ILE A 202 5.47 27.11 11.13
N PRO A 203 6.63 26.93 11.79
CA PRO A 203 7.74 27.87 11.65
C PRO A 203 8.16 27.97 10.18
N VAL A 204 8.41 29.17 9.71
CA VAL A 204 8.80 29.50 8.32
C VAL A 204 9.93 28.58 7.80
N LYS A 205 10.91 28.25 8.67
CA LYS A 205 12.01 27.34 8.34
C LYS A 205 11.54 25.96 7.84
N TYR A 206 10.42 25.43 8.34
CA TYR A 206 9.88 24.13 7.92
C TYR A 206 9.06 24.25 6.62
N ILE A 207 8.42 25.40 6.41
CA ILE A 207 7.80 25.71 5.12
C ILE A 207 8.89 25.78 4.05
N LEU A 208 9.97 26.53 4.29
CA LEU A 208 11.10 26.62 3.38
C LEU A 208 11.76 25.27 3.13
N ALA A 209 12.01 24.45 4.17
CA ALA A 209 12.56 23.11 4.02
C ALA A 209 11.62 22.20 3.22
N GLY A 210 10.32 22.22 3.50
CA GLY A 210 9.31 21.45 2.76
C GLY A 210 9.21 21.90 1.30
N THR A 211 9.22 23.21 1.04
CA THR A 211 9.20 23.77 -0.32
C THR A 211 10.48 23.43 -1.09
N ALA A 212 11.66 23.60 -0.47
CA ALA A 212 12.94 23.23 -1.10
C ALA A 212 12.97 21.74 -1.42
N THR A 213 12.50 20.90 -0.50
CA THR A 213 12.37 19.47 -0.68
C THR A 213 11.40 19.13 -1.83
N ALA A 214 10.22 19.75 -1.88
CA ALA A 214 9.26 19.59 -2.97
C ALA A 214 9.86 20.00 -4.32
N ILE A 215 10.57 21.12 -4.38
CA ILE A 215 11.28 21.58 -5.57
C ILE A 215 12.32 20.55 -6.02
N CYS A 216 13.15 20.02 -5.11
CA CYS A 216 14.13 18.98 -5.44
C CYS A 216 13.44 17.72 -5.99
N VAL A 217 12.32 17.30 -5.40
CA VAL A 217 11.53 16.17 -5.92
C VAL A 217 11.01 16.46 -7.32
N ILE A 218 10.43 17.64 -7.54
CA ILE A 218 9.91 18.05 -8.85
C ILE A 218 11.04 18.05 -9.87
N ILE A 219 12.21 18.60 -9.56
CA ILE A 219 13.36 18.63 -10.46
C ILE A 219 13.82 17.21 -10.81
N VAL A 220 13.96 16.32 -9.83
CA VAL A 220 14.37 14.93 -10.06
C VAL A 220 13.29 14.13 -10.78
N ALA A 221 12.02 14.35 -10.44
CA ALA A 221 10.88 13.71 -11.09
C ALA A 221 10.59 14.27 -12.48
N TRP A 222 10.90 15.56 -12.74
CA TRP A 222 10.59 16.25 -13.97
C TRP A 222 11.16 15.55 -15.19
N HIS A 223 12.43 15.18 -15.16
CA HIS A 223 13.06 14.48 -16.27
C HIS A 223 12.38 13.15 -16.61
N LYS A 224 11.81 12.46 -15.62
CA LYS A 224 11.04 11.23 -15.84
C LYS A 224 9.60 11.48 -16.23
N LEU A 225 8.98 12.53 -15.68
CA LEU A 225 7.65 12.99 -16.13
C LEU A 225 7.72 13.41 -17.60
N ASP A 226 8.74 14.20 -17.95
CA ASP A 226 9.01 14.61 -19.31
C ASP A 226 9.18 13.39 -20.22
N TYR A 227 10.06 12.46 -19.85
CA TYR A 227 10.32 11.23 -20.59
C TYR A 227 9.09 10.36 -20.78
N TYR A 228 8.30 10.11 -19.72
CA TYR A 228 7.20 9.13 -19.77
C TYR A 228 5.85 9.71 -20.16
N PHE A 229 5.64 11.03 -20.05
CA PHE A 229 4.33 11.63 -20.24
C PHE A 229 4.30 12.79 -21.23
N LEU A 230 5.43 13.42 -21.53
CA LEU A 230 5.45 14.63 -22.36
C LEU A 230 6.23 14.45 -23.66
N THR A 231 7.44 13.91 -23.63
CA THR A 231 8.31 13.84 -24.82
C THR A 231 8.62 12.43 -25.31
N GLY A 232 8.27 11.41 -24.52
CA GLY A 232 8.63 10.03 -24.85
C GLY A 232 10.14 9.78 -25.01
N GLY A 233 10.98 10.67 -24.46
CA GLY A 233 12.44 10.63 -24.61
C GLY A 233 12.97 11.24 -25.92
N THR A 234 12.10 11.72 -26.80
CA THR A 234 12.50 12.35 -28.09
C THR A 234 12.86 13.82 -27.94
N GLY A 235 12.51 14.44 -26.81
CA GLY A 235 12.65 15.89 -26.60
C GLY A 235 11.62 16.74 -27.36
N ILE A 236 10.68 16.11 -28.08
CA ILE A 236 9.63 16.78 -28.85
C ILE A 236 8.30 16.55 -28.16
N TYR A 237 7.58 17.63 -27.88
CA TYR A 237 6.22 17.56 -27.32
C TYR A 237 5.23 17.17 -28.45
N ASP A 238 5.00 15.87 -28.56
CA ASP A 238 4.05 15.31 -29.52
C ASP A 238 3.01 14.46 -28.75
N LEU A 239 1.78 14.91 -28.75
CA LEU A 239 0.67 14.20 -28.09
C LEU A 239 0.37 12.84 -28.73
N SER A 240 0.75 12.62 -30.01
CA SER A 240 0.61 11.31 -30.65
C SER A 240 1.52 10.25 -30.07
N ILE A 241 2.63 10.67 -29.45
CA ILE A 241 3.58 9.74 -28.79
C ILE A 241 2.98 9.16 -27.50
N ILE A 242 2.07 9.88 -26.84
CA ILE A 242 1.40 9.42 -25.61
C ILE A 242 0.66 8.11 -25.88
N ASP A 243 0.04 7.96 -27.04
CA ASP A 243 -0.69 6.77 -27.45
C ASP A 243 0.23 5.56 -27.73
N SER A 244 1.54 5.77 -27.77
CA SER A 244 2.55 4.71 -27.98
C SER A 244 3.12 4.14 -26.69
N TYR A 245 2.85 4.76 -25.53
CA TYR A 245 3.37 4.32 -24.23
C TYR A 245 2.31 3.66 -23.38
N ALA A 246 2.58 2.45 -22.90
CA ALA A 246 1.64 1.63 -22.13
C ALA A 246 1.04 2.35 -20.91
N ARG A 247 1.86 3.07 -20.10
CA ARG A 247 1.36 3.72 -18.88
C ARG A 247 0.35 4.84 -19.15
N PRO A 248 0.66 5.86 -19.97
CA PRO A 248 -0.32 6.89 -20.32
C PRO A 248 -1.61 6.28 -20.91
N VAL A 249 -1.47 5.33 -21.81
CA VAL A 249 -2.59 4.62 -22.43
C VAL A 249 -3.46 3.94 -21.38
N LEU A 250 -2.87 3.23 -20.42
CA LEU A 250 -3.63 2.61 -19.33
C LEU A 250 -4.41 3.63 -18.50
N TYR A 251 -3.82 4.78 -18.15
CA TYR A 251 -4.52 5.84 -17.41
C TYR A 251 -5.66 6.47 -18.21
N ILE A 252 -5.43 6.78 -19.49
CA ILE A 252 -6.44 7.38 -20.36
C ILE A 252 -7.59 6.39 -20.59
N THR A 253 -7.27 5.15 -20.95
CA THR A 253 -8.27 4.10 -21.19
C THR A 253 -9.02 3.74 -19.93
N GLY A 254 -8.33 3.60 -18.78
CA GLY A 254 -8.98 3.37 -17.49
C GLY A 254 -9.98 4.46 -17.14
N SER A 255 -9.69 5.73 -17.47
CA SER A 255 -10.62 6.84 -17.27
C SER A 255 -11.84 6.76 -18.22
N LYS A 256 -11.66 6.32 -19.46
CA LYS A 256 -12.76 6.07 -20.40
C LYS A 256 -13.65 4.93 -19.88
N ILE A 257 -13.05 3.79 -19.51
CA ILE A 257 -13.78 2.64 -18.95
C ILE A 257 -14.61 3.05 -17.73
N LEU A 258 -14.09 3.90 -16.84
CA LEU A 258 -14.83 4.41 -15.67
C LEU A 258 -16.10 5.16 -16.07
N LEU A 259 -16.09 5.87 -17.20
CA LEU A 259 -17.24 6.63 -17.70
C LEU A 259 -18.22 5.74 -18.47
N ASP A 260 -17.71 4.81 -19.27
CA ASP A 260 -18.51 3.98 -20.17
C ASP A 260 -19.23 2.85 -19.40
N HIS A 261 -18.63 2.37 -18.28
CA HIS A 261 -19.15 1.25 -17.49
C HIS A 261 -19.59 1.68 -16.08
N LEU A 262 -20.35 2.77 -15.99
CA LEU A 262 -20.96 3.21 -14.73
C LEU A 262 -22.06 2.21 -14.27
N PRO A 263 -22.20 1.98 -12.97
CA PRO A 263 -21.37 2.44 -11.86
C PRO A 263 -20.30 1.43 -11.42
N PHE A 264 -20.36 0.15 -11.87
CA PHE A 264 -19.60 -0.97 -11.31
C PHE A 264 -18.39 -1.40 -12.14
N GLY A 265 -18.12 -0.77 -13.28
CA GLY A 265 -16.96 -1.08 -14.12
C GLY A 265 -17.09 -2.37 -14.94
N THR A 266 -15.97 -2.80 -15.50
CA THR A 266 -15.87 -3.97 -16.39
C THR A 266 -15.67 -5.30 -15.65
N GLY A 267 -15.62 -5.30 -14.31
CA GLY A 267 -15.45 -6.50 -13.50
C GLY A 267 -14.01 -7.01 -13.39
N LEU A 268 -13.84 -8.02 -12.56
CA LEU A 268 -12.53 -8.62 -12.25
C LEU A 268 -11.86 -9.21 -13.48
N ALA A 269 -10.53 -9.19 -13.52
CA ALA A 269 -9.69 -9.69 -14.60
C ALA A 269 -9.95 -9.04 -15.96
N SER A 270 -10.56 -7.85 -15.99
CA SER A 270 -10.90 -7.17 -17.26
C SER A 270 -9.84 -6.17 -17.72
N PHE A 271 -9.23 -5.39 -16.79
CA PHE A 271 -8.34 -4.29 -17.18
C PHE A 271 -7.26 -3.99 -16.13
N GLY A 272 -5.99 -3.89 -16.56
CA GLY A 272 -4.86 -3.42 -15.74
C GLY A 272 -4.50 -4.33 -14.56
N SER A 273 -5.04 -5.54 -14.47
CA SER A 273 -4.70 -6.55 -13.47
C SER A 273 -3.79 -7.63 -14.06
N PHE A 274 -3.10 -8.38 -13.19
CA PHE A 274 -2.24 -9.49 -13.63
C PHE A 274 -3.03 -10.52 -14.43
N MET A 275 -4.22 -10.87 -13.97
CA MET A 275 -5.05 -11.86 -14.63
C MET A 275 -5.65 -11.37 -15.95
N SER A 276 -5.82 -10.06 -16.14
CA SER A 276 -6.25 -9.50 -17.41
C SER A 276 -5.17 -9.56 -18.51
N GLY A 277 -3.91 -9.71 -18.11
CA GLY A 277 -2.79 -9.92 -19.03
C GLY A 277 -2.49 -11.40 -19.25
N GLU A 278 -2.46 -12.22 -18.19
CA GLU A 278 -2.18 -13.67 -18.24
C GLU A 278 -3.26 -14.42 -19.06
N HIS A 279 -4.51 -14.05 -18.85
CA HIS A 279 -5.66 -14.44 -19.65
C HIS A 279 -6.15 -13.20 -20.38
N TYR A 280 -5.61 -12.93 -21.54
CA TYR A 280 -5.80 -11.66 -22.23
C TYR A 280 -7.28 -11.27 -22.37
N SER A 281 -7.62 -10.09 -21.83
CA SER A 281 -9.02 -9.65 -21.76
C SER A 281 -9.50 -9.00 -23.05
N GLU A 282 -10.75 -9.25 -23.43
CA GLU A 282 -11.41 -8.63 -24.58
C GLU A 282 -11.50 -7.09 -24.49
N VAL A 283 -11.44 -6.51 -23.30
CA VAL A 283 -11.46 -5.05 -23.08
C VAL A 283 -10.31 -4.35 -23.83
N TYR A 284 -9.14 -5.00 -23.95
CA TYR A 284 -8.02 -4.42 -24.70
C TYR A 284 -8.30 -4.29 -26.19
N HIS A 285 -9.06 -5.22 -26.77
CA HIS A 285 -9.54 -5.17 -28.15
C HIS A 285 -10.64 -4.13 -28.32
N GLU A 286 -11.60 -4.09 -27.41
CA GLU A 286 -12.73 -3.15 -27.45
C GLU A 286 -12.27 -1.69 -27.45
N TYR A 287 -11.23 -1.37 -26.64
CA TYR A 287 -10.67 -0.02 -26.59
C TYR A 287 -9.51 0.23 -27.56
N GLY A 288 -9.18 -0.73 -28.43
CA GLY A 288 -8.18 -0.60 -29.48
C GLY A 288 -6.74 -0.40 -29.00
N ILE A 289 -6.43 -0.83 -27.75
CA ILE A 289 -5.09 -0.67 -27.16
C ILE A 289 -4.25 -1.95 -27.24
N ASN A 290 -4.78 -3.00 -27.84
CA ASN A 290 -4.12 -4.30 -28.06
C ASN A 290 -2.92 -4.23 -29.03
N THR A 291 -2.73 -3.12 -29.71
CA THR A 291 -1.58 -2.87 -30.61
C THR A 291 -0.45 -2.09 -29.94
N VAL A 292 -0.67 -1.56 -28.73
CA VAL A 292 0.33 -0.78 -27.99
C VAL A 292 1.41 -1.70 -27.44
N TYR A 293 2.67 -1.29 -27.58
CA TYR A 293 3.81 -2.05 -27.08
C TYR A 293 3.69 -2.33 -25.56
N GLY A 294 3.77 -3.60 -25.19
CA GLY A 294 3.62 -4.06 -23.81
C GLY A 294 2.18 -4.22 -23.31
N LEU A 295 1.17 -3.89 -24.13
CA LEU A 295 -0.25 -4.13 -23.85
C LEU A 295 -0.90 -5.14 -24.81
N SER A 296 -0.15 -5.69 -25.78
CA SER A 296 -0.65 -6.66 -26.74
C SER A 296 -0.74 -8.07 -26.14
N GLU A 297 -1.57 -8.92 -26.72
CA GLU A 297 -1.73 -10.32 -26.32
C GLU A 297 -0.41 -11.11 -26.33
N HIS A 298 0.44 -10.85 -27.35
CA HIS A 298 1.74 -11.51 -27.47
C HIS A 298 2.81 -10.95 -26.54
N MET A 299 2.61 -9.76 -25.99
CA MET A 299 3.54 -9.09 -25.08
C MET A 299 2.77 -8.23 -24.05
N PRO A 300 2.18 -8.85 -23.00
CA PRO A 300 1.36 -8.18 -22.01
C PRO A 300 2.19 -7.63 -20.83
N ASP A 301 3.49 -7.42 -21.00
CA ASP A 301 4.46 -7.19 -19.92
C ASP A 301 4.19 -5.91 -19.11
N PHE A 302 3.52 -4.90 -19.69
CA PHE A 302 3.27 -3.62 -19.05
C PHE A 302 1.82 -3.41 -18.59
N ILE A 303 0.96 -4.42 -18.73
CA ILE A 303 -0.43 -4.35 -18.24
C ILE A 303 -0.46 -4.07 -16.73
N CYS A 304 0.46 -4.66 -15.96
CA CYS A 304 0.57 -4.49 -14.51
C CYS A 304 1.50 -3.35 -14.07
N ASP A 305 1.88 -2.45 -14.97
CA ASP A 305 2.86 -1.38 -14.69
C ASP A 305 2.25 -0.23 -13.86
N THR A 306 0.94 -0.28 -13.61
CA THR A 306 0.21 0.73 -12.83
C THR A 306 -0.95 0.07 -12.10
N PHE A 307 -1.23 0.53 -10.86
CA PHE A 307 -2.36 0.00 -10.08
C PHE A 307 -3.66 0.81 -10.31
N TYR A 308 -3.57 2.15 -10.31
CA TYR A 308 -4.78 2.97 -10.34
C TYR A 308 -5.67 2.77 -11.57
N PRO A 309 -5.16 2.57 -12.79
CA PRO A 309 -5.99 2.22 -13.93
C PRO A 309 -6.82 0.94 -13.73
N SER A 310 -6.28 -0.05 -13.00
CA SER A 310 -7.01 -1.29 -12.72
C SER A 310 -8.28 -1.08 -11.87
N LEU A 311 -8.40 0.07 -11.18
CA LEU A 311 -9.63 0.41 -10.46
C LEU A 311 -10.84 0.59 -11.38
N ALA A 312 -10.61 0.79 -12.69
CA ALA A 312 -11.68 0.83 -13.69
C ALA A 312 -12.52 -0.47 -13.72
N GLN A 313 -11.92 -1.61 -13.34
CA GLN A 313 -12.63 -2.88 -13.17
C GLN A 313 -13.78 -2.79 -12.16
N PHE A 314 -13.62 -1.95 -11.15
CA PHE A 314 -14.58 -1.78 -10.06
C PHE A 314 -15.48 -0.55 -10.26
N GLY A 315 -15.32 0.19 -11.34
CA GLY A 315 -16.07 1.39 -11.65
C GLY A 315 -15.95 2.50 -10.61
N VAL A 316 -16.80 3.50 -10.71
CA VAL A 316 -16.79 4.66 -9.79
C VAL A 316 -17.08 4.24 -8.35
N VAL A 317 -17.95 3.25 -8.14
CA VAL A 317 -18.23 2.72 -6.80
C VAL A 317 -16.98 2.14 -6.17
N GLY A 318 -16.20 1.33 -6.91
CA GLY A 318 -14.93 0.78 -6.41
C GLY A 318 -13.90 1.85 -6.09
N VAL A 319 -13.77 2.89 -6.92
CA VAL A 319 -12.89 4.04 -6.67
C VAL A 319 -13.27 4.76 -5.38
N ILE A 320 -14.56 5.04 -5.17
CA ILE A 320 -15.06 5.68 -3.94
C ILE A 320 -14.77 4.81 -2.72
N LEU A 321 -15.02 3.50 -2.81
CA LEU A 321 -14.74 2.57 -1.71
C LEU A 321 -13.24 2.47 -1.41
N PHE A 322 -12.38 2.49 -2.42
CA PHE A 322 -10.93 2.50 -2.27
C PHE A 322 -10.45 3.78 -1.55
N ILE A 323 -10.94 4.95 -1.97
CA ILE A 323 -10.64 6.22 -1.28
C ILE A 323 -11.16 6.19 0.16
N ALA A 324 -12.40 5.74 0.39
CA ALA A 324 -12.98 5.63 1.72
C ALA A 324 -12.17 4.70 2.64
N PHE A 325 -11.62 3.62 2.10
CA PHE A 325 -10.74 2.71 2.82
C PHE A 325 -9.44 3.41 3.28
N TRP A 326 -8.79 4.19 2.44
CA TRP A 326 -7.59 4.94 2.81
C TRP A 326 -7.89 6.05 3.83
N VAL A 327 -9.01 6.76 3.67
CA VAL A 327 -9.49 7.74 4.66
C VAL A 327 -9.74 7.06 6.00
N TYR A 328 -10.33 5.86 5.99
CA TYR A 328 -10.55 5.05 7.20
C TYR A 328 -9.23 4.69 7.88
N ILE A 329 -8.24 4.15 7.15
CA ILE A 329 -6.91 3.83 7.70
C ILE A 329 -6.27 5.09 8.30
N TYR A 330 -6.24 6.20 7.55
CA TYR A 330 -5.65 7.45 8.03
C TYR A 330 -6.36 7.96 9.29
N SER A 331 -7.68 7.85 9.38
CA SER A 331 -8.43 8.25 10.57
C SER A 331 -8.00 7.47 11.81
N LYS A 332 -7.66 6.18 11.67
CA LYS A 332 -7.15 5.35 12.78
C LYS A 332 -5.72 5.74 13.17
N ILE A 333 -4.86 5.95 12.19
CA ILE A 333 -3.48 6.43 12.44
C ILE A 333 -3.49 7.81 13.12
N LYS A 334 -4.43 8.70 12.75
CA LYS A 334 -4.60 10.01 13.39
C LYS A 334 -4.92 9.92 14.89
N TYR A 335 -5.47 8.82 15.39
CA TYR A 335 -5.72 8.64 16.83
C TYR A 335 -4.46 8.82 17.68
N TYR A 336 -3.30 8.40 17.20
CA TYR A 336 -2.03 8.62 17.89
C TYR A 336 -1.76 10.11 18.21
N LEU A 337 -2.09 11.01 17.28
CA LEU A 337 -1.95 12.45 17.51
C LEU A 337 -3.02 13.00 18.46
N CYS A 338 -4.21 12.43 18.40
CA CYS A 338 -5.34 12.90 19.21
C CYS A 338 -5.22 12.47 20.68
N ILE A 339 -4.52 11.36 20.97
CA ILE A 339 -4.37 10.83 22.34
C ILE A 339 -3.21 11.56 23.03
N ASP A 340 -2.00 11.33 22.58
CA ASP A 340 -0.79 12.03 23.00
C ASP A 340 0.21 12.03 21.83
N GLY A 341 0.14 13.09 21.06
CA GLY A 341 0.97 13.18 19.86
C GLY A 341 2.47 13.18 20.15
N ASN A 342 2.91 13.62 21.33
CA ASN A 342 4.34 13.62 21.70
C ASN A 342 4.82 12.17 21.97
N THR A 343 4.03 11.39 22.69
CA THR A 343 4.36 9.99 23.01
C THR A 343 4.25 9.11 21.75
N TYR A 344 3.18 9.24 20.96
CA TYR A 344 2.93 8.35 19.83
C TYR A 344 3.38 8.89 18.47
N ARG A 345 4.24 9.90 18.47
CA ARG A 345 4.74 10.57 17.25
C ARG A 345 5.32 9.59 16.24
N TYR A 346 6.12 8.64 16.68
CA TYR A 346 6.77 7.68 15.77
C TYR A 346 5.80 6.65 15.21
N CYS A 347 4.79 6.19 15.99
CA CYS A 347 3.72 5.34 15.47
C CYS A 347 2.95 6.06 14.35
N TYR A 348 2.61 7.35 14.56
CA TYR A 348 1.99 8.17 13.54
C TYR A 348 2.88 8.33 12.30
N ALA A 349 4.16 8.66 12.49
CA ALA A 349 5.11 8.86 11.40
C ALA A 349 5.28 7.59 10.54
N ILE A 350 5.40 6.42 11.17
CA ILE A 350 5.48 5.12 10.48
C ILE A 350 4.19 4.87 9.69
N GLY A 351 3.02 5.06 10.33
CA GLY A 351 1.73 4.82 9.68
C GLY A 351 1.52 5.70 8.45
N VAL A 352 1.80 7.00 8.54
CA VAL A 352 1.69 7.92 7.39
C VAL A 352 2.71 7.59 6.31
N SER A 353 3.95 7.22 6.68
CA SER A 353 4.99 6.83 5.72
C SER A 353 4.60 5.55 4.95
N LEU A 354 3.97 4.58 5.60
CA LEU A 354 3.46 3.36 4.93
C LEU A 354 2.29 3.66 3.97
N ILE A 355 1.36 4.53 4.39
CA ILE A 355 0.27 4.99 3.51
C ILE A 355 0.86 5.68 2.27
N ALA A 356 1.74 6.65 2.48
CA ALA A 356 2.38 7.37 1.39
C ALA A 356 3.18 6.44 0.47
N PHE A 357 3.89 5.46 1.04
CA PHE A 357 4.63 4.46 0.30
C PHE A 357 3.72 3.69 -0.67
N ILE A 358 2.64 3.09 -0.18
CA ILE A 358 1.74 2.31 -1.03
C ILE A 358 1.11 3.21 -2.11
N LEU A 359 0.64 4.40 -1.74
CA LEU A 359 0.00 5.31 -2.70
C LEU A 359 0.97 5.80 -3.78
N ILE A 360 2.22 6.14 -3.44
CA ILE A 360 3.23 6.59 -4.39
C ILE A 360 3.70 5.41 -5.26
N GLU A 361 4.01 4.25 -4.68
CA GLU A 361 4.45 3.09 -5.46
C GLU A 361 3.38 2.62 -6.45
N SER A 362 2.10 2.67 -6.07
CA SER A 362 0.98 2.25 -6.90
C SER A 362 0.73 3.13 -8.14
N THR A 363 1.40 4.28 -8.26
CA THR A 363 1.33 5.11 -9.48
C THR A 363 2.00 4.46 -10.69
N ALA A 364 3.01 3.61 -10.46
CA ALA A 364 3.77 2.99 -11.55
C ALA A 364 4.25 1.57 -11.15
N ALA A 365 3.40 0.82 -10.49
CA ALA A 365 3.49 -0.62 -10.22
C ALA A 365 2.17 -1.07 -9.57
N THR A 366 1.82 -2.34 -9.64
CA THR A 366 0.68 -2.92 -8.91
C THR A 366 1.02 -3.27 -7.45
N THR A 367 1.84 -2.44 -6.80
CA THR A 367 2.43 -2.70 -5.48
C THR A 367 1.39 -3.03 -4.42
N PHE A 368 0.21 -2.42 -4.46
CA PHE A 368 -0.85 -2.65 -3.48
C PHE A 368 -1.27 -4.12 -3.38
N VAL A 369 -1.43 -4.80 -4.51
CA VAL A 369 -1.85 -6.21 -4.58
C VAL A 369 -0.68 -7.21 -4.63
N GLN A 370 0.56 -6.73 -4.59
CA GLN A 370 1.76 -7.56 -4.51
C GLN A 370 2.13 -7.90 -3.05
N THR A 371 3.08 -8.81 -2.88
CA THR A 371 3.64 -9.20 -1.57
C THR A 371 4.04 -8.00 -0.71
N THR A 372 4.62 -6.98 -1.33
CA THR A 372 5.02 -5.72 -0.67
C THR A 372 3.84 -4.96 -0.07
N GLY A 373 2.75 -4.85 -0.83
CA GLY A 373 1.51 -4.23 -0.35
C GLY A 373 0.92 -5.01 0.82
N MET A 374 0.89 -6.34 0.73
CA MET A 374 0.45 -7.21 1.82
C MET A 374 1.24 -6.97 3.10
N GLN A 375 2.59 -6.85 3.03
CA GLN A 375 3.45 -6.60 4.19
C GLN A 375 3.17 -5.24 4.83
N CYS A 376 3.02 -4.20 4.01
CA CYS A 376 2.66 -2.86 4.49
C CYS A 376 1.27 -2.85 5.13
N MET A 377 0.31 -3.54 4.54
CA MET A 377 -1.05 -3.65 5.05
C MET A 377 -1.12 -4.43 6.36
N LEU A 378 -0.28 -5.46 6.53
CA LEU A 378 -0.12 -6.17 7.80
C LEU A 378 0.38 -5.23 8.90
N LEU A 379 1.44 -4.46 8.65
CA LEU A 379 1.98 -3.50 9.61
C LEU A 379 1.00 -2.35 9.90
N LEU A 380 0.29 -1.85 8.89
CA LEU A 380 -0.79 -0.88 9.07
C LEU A 380 -1.93 -1.44 9.92
N GLY A 381 -2.28 -2.72 9.74
CA GLY A 381 -3.28 -3.41 10.56
C GLY A 381 -2.89 -3.44 12.03
N ILE A 382 -1.62 -3.77 12.34
CA ILE A 382 -1.08 -3.74 13.70
C ILE A 382 -1.14 -2.33 14.29
N LEU A 383 -0.65 -1.31 13.55
CA LEU A 383 -0.65 0.07 14.00
C LEU A 383 -2.08 0.61 14.23
N CYS A 384 -2.99 0.38 13.30
CA CYS A 384 -4.39 0.81 13.44
C CYS A 384 -5.08 0.10 14.61
N GLY A 385 -4.81 -1.19 14.81
CA GLY A 385 -5.34 -1.97 15.93
C GLY A 385 -4.82 -1.48 17.28
N GLU A 386 -3.52 -1.14 17.36
CA GLU A 386 -2.92 -0.53 18.54
C GLU A 386 -3.49 0.86 18.82
N ALA A 387 -3.59 1.72 17.81
CA ALA A 387 -4.20 3.04 17.92
C ALA A 387 -5.63 2.98 18.43
N GLN A 388 -6.42 2.05 17.90
CA GLN A 388 -7.80 1.82 18.33
C GLN A 388 -7.87 1.35 19.79
N ARG A 389 -7.01 0.43 20.20
CA ARG A 389 -6.95 -0.06 21.59
C ARG A 389 -6.62 1.07 22.56
N ILE A 390 -5.60 1.89 22.25
CA ILE A 390 -5.20 3.01 23.10
C ILE A 390 -6.33 4.04 23.17
N TRP A 391 -6.99 4.30 22.04
CA TRP A 391 -8.15 5.18 21.99
C TRP A 391 -9.32 4.71 22.85
N GLU A 392 -9.63 3.43 22.86
CA GLU A 392 -10.71 2.83 23.65
C GLU A 392 -10.38 2.80 25.16
N SER A 393 -9.10 2.77 25.52
CA SER A 393 -8.65 2.75 26.93
C SER A 393 -8.54 4.13 27.58
N ASP A 394 -8.78 5.24 26.85
CA ASP A 394 -8.73 6.60 27.38
C ASP A 394 -10.00 6.94 28.19
N PRO A 395 -9.90 7.08 29.56
CA PRO A 395 -11.06 7.28 30.42
C PRO A 395 -11.84 8.59 30.16
N GLN A 396 -11.15 9.64 29.73
CA GLN A 396 -11.78 10.94 29.48
C GLN A 396 -12.72 10.92 28.29
N ARG A 397 -12.52 9.97 27.37
CA ARG A 397 -13.32 9.83 26.14
C ARG A 397 -14.43 8.81 26.25
N ALA A 398 -14.28 7.81 27.11
CA ALA A 398 -15.36 6.89 27.45
C ALA A 398 -16.58 7.65 28.03
N GLN A 399 -16.35 8.69 28.84
CA GLN A 399 -17.39 9.55 29.37
C GLN A 399 -18.05 10.45 28.31
N ASN A 400 -17.27 11.02 27.38
CA ASN A 400 -17.82 11.88 26.32
C ASN A 400 -18.64 11.10 25.28
N ASN A 401 -18.29 9.85 24.99
CA ASN A 401 -19.07 9.01 24.08
C ASN A 401 -20.38 8.50 24.71
N SER A 402 -20.41 8.24 26.00
CA SER A 402 -21.66 7.91 26.71
C SER A 402 -22.63 9.10 26.70
N PHE A 403 -22.08 10.33 26.74
CA PHE A 403 -22.89 11.56 26.73
C PHE A 403 -23.46 11.92 25.34
N SER A 404 -22.76 11.56 24.26
CA SER A 404 -23.21 11.82 22.89
C SER A 404 -24.32 10.87 22.42
N TRP A 405 -24.29 9.63 22.83
CA TRP A 405 -25.34 8.64 22.51
C TRP A 405 -26.66 8.90 23.25
N THR A 406 -26.60 9.50 24.43
CA THR A 406 -27.79 9.90 25.17
C THR A 406 -28.48 11.12 24.54
N ARG A 407 -27.74 12.04 23.95
CA ARG A 407 -28.33 13.21 23.25
C ARG A 407 -29.00 12.85 21.93
N LEU A 408 -28.53 11.89 21.20
CA LEU A 408 -29.16 11.45 19.94
C LEU A 408 -30.43 10.62 20.14
N ARG A 409 -30.68 10.09 21.35
CA ARG A 409 -31.94 9.37 21.68
C ARG A 409 -33.10 10.26 22.11
N ILE A 410 -32.83 11.52 22.48
CA ILE A 410 -33.89 12.42 23.04
C ILE A 410 -34.47 13.35 21.96
N THR A 411 -33.84 13.50 20.79
CA THR A 411 -34.32 14.46 19.76
C THR A 411 -35.15 13.86 18.63
N ASN A 412 -35.54 12.58 18.71
CA ASN A 412 -36.35 11.94 17.66
C ASN A 412 -37.73 11.43 18.11
N TRP A 413 -38.33 11.99 19.18
CA TRP A 413 -39.73 11.73 19.50
C TRP A 413 -40.30 12.94 20.26
N THR A 414 -40.65 14.00 19.55
CA THR A 414 -41.81 14.88 19.83
C THR A 414 -42.19 15.51 18.51
#